data_9241f32c514ba1fa068e4fba75999d03
#
_entry.id   9241f32c514ba1fa068e4fba75999d03
#
_cell.length_a   1.000
_cell.length_b   1.000
_cell.length_c   1.000
_cell.angle_alpha   90.00
_cell.angle_beta   90.00
_cell.angle_gamma   90.00
#
_symmetry.space_group_name_H-M   'P 1'
#
loop_
_entity.id
_entity.type
_entity.pdbx_description
1 polymer ?
#
loop_
_entity_poly.entity_id
_entity_poly.type
_entity_poly.pdbx_seq_one_letter_code
_entity_poly.pdbx_strand_id
1 'polypeptide(L)'
;MAGFNDAAGNMAFLKTKFNKNIAAGEKSMATEFEMTIEEYPEVAVRVRSTQMPGMGRADVEDFGPMGLGITQQGPLENKGEIAVTCVETLQGPIIGMLREVVRDKKYLTVKIQMTPESLEGKAPDAHKFRLLHCKLRSDPVDLSTEDTAALVKPAFTITYNWVEL
;
A
#
# COMPACT_ATOMS: atom_id res chain seq x y z
N MET A 1 52.04 -2.98 -0.35
CA MET A 1 51.04 -3.96 0.11
C MET A 1 49.78 -3.19 0.46
N ALA A 2 48.68 -3.40 -0.25
CA ALA A 2 47.39 -2.77 0.13
C ALA A 2 46.88 -3.53 1.37
N GLY A 3 46.96 -2.86 2.53
CA GLY A 3 46.37 -3.36 3.78
C GLY A 3 44.90 -3.01 3.88
N PHE A 4 44.22 -3.59 4.85
CA PHE A 4 42.87 -3.16 5.20
C PHE A 4 42.90 -1.72 5.66
N ASN A 5 41.93 -0.91 5.21
CA ASN A 5 41.80 0.46 5.65
C ASN A 5 41.31 0.52 7.09
N ASP A 6 42.00 1.32 7.91
CA ASP A 6 41.56 1.62 9.27
C ASP A 6 40.43 2.64 9.24
N ALA A 7 39.37 2.38 9.93
CA ALA A 7 38.21 3.25 10.05
C ALA A 7 38.32 4.30 11.18
N ALA A 8 39.42 4.33 11.95
CA ALA A 8 39.58 5.18 13.11
C ALA A 8 39.45 6.69 12.79
N GLY A 9 39.82 7.11 11.61
CA GLY A 9 39.70 8.50 11.15
C GLY A 9 38.37 8.90 10.54
N ASN A 10 37.42 7.94 10.43
CA ASN A 10 36.20 8.13 9.65
C ASN A 10 34.99 8.68 10.45
N MET A 11 35.16 8.99 11.73
CA MET A 11 34.06 9.45 12.58
C MET A 11 33.42 10.77 12.09
N ALA A 12 34.19 11.70 11.57
CA ALA A 12 33.67 12.94 11.00
C ALA A 12 32.83 12.69 9.74
N PHE A 13 33.27 11.78 8.90
CA PHE A 13 32.51 11.33 7.74
C PHE A 13 31.18 10.67 8.12
N LEU A 14 31.21 9.75 9.07
CA LEU A 14 30.00 9.09 9.58
C LEU A 14 29.02 10.09 10.19
N LYS A 15 29.52 11.06 10.98
CA LYS A 15 28.71 12.14 11.55
C LYS A 15 28.07 13.01 10.47
N THR A 16 28.78 13.30 9.40
CA THR A 16 28.23 14.03 8.26
C THR A 16 27.07 13.26 7.61
N LYS A 17 27.21 11.95 7.44
CA LYS A 17 26.13 11.09 6.93
C LYS A 17 24.94 11.04 7.88
N PHE A 18 25.20 10.92 9.18
CA PHE A 18 24.17 10.97 10.21
C PHE A 18 23.39 12.31 10.17
N ASN A 19 24.10 13.44 10.15
CA ASN A 19 23.48 14.76 10.09
C ASN A 19 22.62 14.96 8.84
N LYS A 20 23.06 14.45 7.69
CA LYS A 20 22.26 14.44 6.45
C LYS A 20 20.97 13.63 6.60
N ASN A 21 21.04 12.50 7.29
CA ASN A 21 19.85 11.69 7.53
C ASN A 21 18.86 12.38 8.48
N ILE A 22 19.36 13.05 9.53
CA ILE A 22 18.52 13.86 10.44
C ILE A 22 17.89 15.02 9.69
N ALA A 23 18.66 15.73 8.87
CA ALA A 23 18.17 16.84 8.07
C ALA A 23 17.13 16.46 7.02
N ALA A 24 17.11 15.20 6.61
CA ALA A 24 16.08 14.67 5.70
C ALA A 24 14.69 14.57 6.36
N GLY A 25 14.60 14.77 7.68
CA GLY A 25 13.35 14.78 8.41
C GLY A 25 12.89 13.41 8.93
N GLU A 26 11.80 13.45 9.64
CA GLU A 26 11.15 12.27 10.21
C GLU A 26 10.63 11.33 9.11
N LYS A 27 10.76 10.03 9.33
CA LYS A 27 10.33 9.01 8.37
C LYS A 27 8.88 8.63 8.63
N SER A 28 8.11 8.44 7.57
CA SER A 28 6.76 7.93 7.68
C SER A 28 6.73 6.50 8.22
N MET A 29 5.86 6.27 9.18
CA MET A 29 5.67 4.96 9.80
C MET A 29 4.60 4.17 9.04
N ALA A 30 4.88 2.92 8.72
CA ALA A 30 3.93 2.06 8.00
C ALA A 30 2.67 1.71 8.82
N THR A 31 2.68 1.97 10.11
CA THR A 31 1.53 1.78 11.00
C THR A 31 0.56 2.95 11.00
N GLU A 32 0.98 4.10 10.50
CA GLU A 32 0.22 5.35 10.49
C GLU A 32 -0.53 5.52 9.17
N PHE A 33 -1.51 4.67 8.94
CA PHE A 33 -2.33 4.69 7.74
C PHE A 33 -3.82 4.54 8.05
N GLU A 34 -4.65 4.97 7.12
CA GLU A 34 -6.08 4.73 7.13
C GLU A 34 -6.52 4.32 5.73
N MET A 35 -7.31 3.27 5.65
CA MET A 35 -7.99 2.84 4.44
C MET A 35 -9.50 2.93 4.67
N THR A 36 -10.19 3.65 3.80
CA THR A 36 -11.64 3.83 3.87
C THR A 36 -12.29 3.37 2.58
N ILE A 37 -13.36 2.60 2.70
CA ILE A 37 -14.27 2.29 1.60
C ILE A 37 -15.46 3.24 1.73
N GLU A 38 -15.68 4.11 0.75
CA GLU A 38 -16.67 5.20 0.87
C GLU A 38 -18.08 4.68 1.14
N GLU A 39 -18.45 3.53 0.57
CA GLU A 39 -19.76 2.91 0.72
C GLU A 39 -19.91 2.12 2.04
N TYR A 40 -18.80 1.82 2.71
CA TYR A 40 -18.74 1.05 3.96
C TYR A 40 -17.73 1.67 4.95
N PRO A 41 -17.97 2.88 5.45
CA PRO A 41 -17.00 3.60 6.28
C PRO A 41 -16.66 2.90 7.60
N GLU A 42 -17.54 2.06 8.13
CA GLU A 42 -17.34 1.29 9.37
C GLU A 42 -16.23 0.23 9.27
N VAL A 43 -15.81 -0.12 8.05
CA VAL A 43 -14.75 -1.11 7.82
C VAL A 43 -13.36 -0.54 8.14
N ALA A 44 -13.17 0.77 8.06
CA ALA A 44 -11.87 1.43 8.17
C ALA A 44 -11.08 1.04 9.43
N VAL A 45 -11.71 1.04 10.59
CA VAL A 45 -11.06 0.69 11.87
C VAL A 45 -10.69 -0.79 11.98
N ARG A 46 -11.20 -1.63 11.11
CA ARG A 46 -10.97 -3.08 11.11
C ARG A 46 -9.87 -3.52 10.16
N VAL A 47 -9.40 -2.63 9.30
CA VAL A 47 -8.27 -2.89 8.39
C VAL A 47 -6.98 -3.02 9.21
N ARG A 48 -6.26 -4.11 9.01
CA ARG A 48 -4.99 -4.38 9.70
C ARG A 48 -3.79 -4.19 8.78
N SER A 49 -3.95 -4.51 7.52
CA SER A 49 -2.90 -4.27 6.52
C SER A 49 -3.52 -3.95 5.17
N THR A 50 -2.85 -3.11 4.43
CA THR A 50 -3.18 -2.78 3.06
C THR A 50 -1.90 -2.42 2.31
N GLN A 51 -2.03 -2.02 1.06
CA GLN A 51 -0.92 -1.62 0.22
C GLN A 51 -1.25 -0.28 -0.45
N MET A 52 -0.24 0.54 -0.64
CA MET A 52 -0.37 1.65 -1.58
C MET A 52 -0.43 1.10 -3.00
N PRO A 53 -1.21 1.71 -3.90
CA PRO A 53 -1.29 1.25 -5.29
C PRO A 53 0.05 1.44 -6.00
N GLY A 54 0.37 0.49 -6.89
CA GLY A 54 1.48 0.66 -7.81
C GLY A 54 1.16 1.73 -8.85
N MET A 55 2.20 2.41 -9.31
CA MET A 55 2.10 3.47 -10.31
C MET A 55 3.12 3.21 -11.41
N GLY A 56 2.71 3.30 -12.66
CA GLY A 56 3.62 3.06 -13.77
C GLY A 56 3.01 3.38 -15.11
N ARG A 57 3.86 3.33 -16.10
CA ARG A 57 3.49 3.37 -17.51
C ARG A 57 4.07 2.14 -18.20
N ALA A 58 3.40 1.65 -19.22
CA ALA A 58 3.91 0.55 -20.02
C ALA A 58 5.21 0.97 -20.73
N ASP A 59 6.13 0.02 -20.86
CA ASP A 59 7.36 0.24 -21.59
C ASP A 59 7.12 0.07 -23.09
N VAL A 60 7.67 1.00 -23.86
CA VAL A 60 7.70 0.92 -25.32
C VAL A 60 9.16 0.90 -25.75
N GLU A 61 9.59 -0.19 -26.38
CA GLU A 61 10.96 -0.36 -26.85
C GLU A 61 11.05 0.05 -28.33
N ASP A 62 12.13 0.75 -28.65
CA ASP A 62 12.48 1.12 -30.01
C ASP A 62 13.99 0.85 -30.22
N PHE A 63 14.34 0.40 -31.42
CA PHE A 63 15.73 0.10 -31.79
C PHE A 63 16.16 1.07 -32.90
N GLY A 64 17.16 1.89 -32.58
CA GLY A 64 17.73 2.86 -33.47
C GLY A 64 18.93 2.34 -34.25
N PRO A 65 19.77 3.25 -34.78
CA PRO A 65 20.97 2.90 -35.54
C PRO A 65 21.89 1.94 -34.78
N MET A 66 22.48 0.98 -35.50
CA MET A 66 23.38 -0.06 -34.98
C MET A 66 22.74 -0.98 -33.91
N GLY A 67 21.43 -1.07 -33.87
CA GLY A 67 20.70 -1.92 -32.94
C GLY A 67 20.66 -1.41 -31.50
N LEU A 68 21.02 -0.14 -31.25
CA LEU A 68 20.94 0.46 -29.94
C LEU A 68 19.49 0.68 -29.57
N GLY A 69 19.08 0.06 -28.46
CA GLY A 69 17.70 0.16 -27.96
C GLY A 69 17.50 1.32 -27.01
N ILE A 70 16.31 1.90 -27.06
CA ILE A 70 15.78 2.84 -26.06
C ILE A 70 14.46 2.33 -25.54
N THR A 71 14.20 2.58 -24.27
CA THR A 71 12.90 2.31 -23.64
C THR A 71 12.24 3.66 -23.33
N GLN A 72 11.04 3.87 -23.83
CA GLN A 72 10.26 5.08 -23.52
C GLN A 72 9.00 4.74 -22.74
N GLN A 73 8.47 5.70 -22.04
CA GLN A 73 7.22 5.56 -21.31
C GLN A 73 6.03 5.55 -22.28
N GLY A 74 5.24 4.52 -22.19
CA GLY A 74 4.04 4.33 -23.00
C GLY A 74 2.74 4.71 -22.27
N PRO A 75 1.63 4.01 -22.57
CA PRO A 75 0.34 4.25 -21.94
C PRO A 75 0.36 4.08 -20.42
N LEU A 76 -0.51 4.84 -19.75
CA LEU A 76 -0.68 4.74 -18.30
C LEU A 76 -1.24 3.36 -17.90
N GLU A 77 -0.62 2.74 -16.93
CA GLU A 77 -1.15 1.55 -16.26
C GLU A 77 -2.14 1.98 -15.19
N ASN A 78 -3.41 2.01 -15.55
CA ASN A 78 -4.48 2.50 -14.69
C ASN A 78 -5.12 1.44 -13.81
N LYS A 79 -4.85 0.17 -14.08
CA LYS A 79 -5.39 -0.99 -13.34
C LYS A 79 -4.34 -1.57 -12.43
N GLY A 80 -4.80 -2.17 -11.34
CA GLY A 80 -3.93 -2.91 -10.45
C GLY A 80 -4.71 -3.59 -9.34
N GLU A 81 -3.97 -4.24 -8.47
CA GLU A 81 -4.51 -4.98 -7.34
C GLU A 81 -3.78 -4.59 -6.07
N ILE A 82 -4.51 -4.56 -4.97
CA ILE A 82 -3.96 -4.44 -3.62
C ILE A 82 -4.56 -5.50 -2.72
N ALA A 83 -3.75 -6.02 -1.81
CA ALA A 83 -4.21 -6.97 -0.80
C ALA A 83 -4.61 -6.21 0.47
N VAL A 84 -5.69 -6.67 1.09
CA VAL A 84 -6.20 -6.10 2.35
C VAL A 84 -6.48 -7.23 3.33
N THR A 85 -6.05 -7.04 4.57
CA THR A 85 -6.36 -7.95 5.68
C THR A 85 -7.10 -7.17 6.76
N CYS A 86 -8.20 -7.74 7.23
CA CYS A 86 -9.02 -7.15 8.29
C CYS A 86 -9.12 -8.09 9.49
N VAL A 87 -9.65 -7.58 10.58
CA VAL A 87 -10.08 -8.37 11.73
C VAL A 87 -11.60 -8.28 11.84
N GLU A 88 -12.25 -9.42 11.88
CA GLU A 88 -13.72 -9.49 11.99
C GLU A 88 -14.16 -9.33 13.44
N THR A 89 -15.35 -8.80 13.62
CA THR A 89 -16.04 -8.74 14.91
C THR A 89 -17.25 -9.69 14.91
N LEU A 90 -17.83 -9.91 16.09
CA LEU A 90 -18.99 -10.80 16.25
C LEU A 90 -20.20 -10.39 15.39
N GLN A 91 -20.29 -9.11 15.03
CA GLN A 91 -21.37 -8.59 14.19
C GLN A 91 -21.19 -8.89 12.70
N GLY A 92 -19.98 -9.31 12.29
CA GLY A 92 -19.69 -9.71 10.93
C GLY A 92 -19.72 -8.61 9.85
N PRO A 93 -19.31 -7.36 10.10
CA PRO A 93 -19.43 -6.29 9.12
C PRO A 93 -18.54 -6.51 7.89
N ILE A 94 -17.36 -7.10 8.05
CA ILE A 94 -16.45 -7.37 6.93
C ILE A 94 -17.01 -8.45 6.02
N ILE A 95 -17.39 -9.58 6.58
CA ILE A 95 -17.99 -10.69 5.83
C ILE A 95 -19.33 -10.26 5.22
N GLY A 96 -20.13 -9.50 5.94
CA GLY A 96 -21.38 -8.94 5.43
C GLY A 96 -21.17 -8.05 4.20
N MET A 97 -20.19 -7.14 4.26
CA MET A 97 -19.79 -6.30 3.13
C MET A 97 -19.33 -7.13 1.93
N LEU A 98 -18.43 -8.10 2.15
CA LEU A 98 -17.92 -8.95 1.07
C LEU A 98 -19.04 -9.73 0.37
N ARG A 99 -19.96 -10.29 1.15
CA ARG A 99 -21.13 -11.03 0.61
C ARG A 99 -22.03 -10.10 -0.20
N GLU A 100 -22.33 -8.93 0.28
CA GLU A 100 -23.19 -7.95 -0.40
C GLU A 100 -22.56 -7.46 -1.70
N VAL A 101 -21.30 -7.06 -1.66
CA VAL A 101 -20.58 -6.58 -2.85
C VAL A 101 -20.49 -7.64 -3.94
N VAL A 102 -20.18 -8.87 -3.58
CA VAL A 102 -20.06 -9.97 -4.55
C VAL A 102 -21.44 -10.38 -5.10
N ARG A 103 -22.43 -10.53 -4.23
CA ARG A 103 -23.80 -10.92 -4.64
C ARG A 103 -24.43 -9.89 -5.56
N ASP A 104 -24.32 -8.62 -5.21
CA ASP A 104 -25.02 -7.52 -5.89
C ASP A 104 -24.17 -6.85 -6.98
N LYS A 105 -22.97 -7.39 -7.25
CA LYS A 105 -22.04 -6.89 -8.26
C LYS A 105 -21.76 -5.38 -8.11
N LYS A 106 -21.49 -4.95 -6.89
CA LYS A 106 -21.20 -3.54 -6.59
C LYS A 106 -19.75 -3.18 -6.92
N TYR A 107 -19.55 -1.94 -7.35
CA TYR A 107 -18.22 -1.33 -7.50
C TYR A 107 -18.04 -0.27 -6.42
N LEU A 108 -16.83 -0.20 -5.89
CA LEU A 108 -16.53 0.60 -4.71
C LEU A 108 -15.49 1.69 -5.02
N THR A 109 -15.47 2.70 -4.19
CA THR A 109 -14.42 3.71 -4.15
C THR A 109 -13.62 3.54 -2.87
N VAL A 110 -12.31 3.41 -3.00
CA VAL A 110 -11.39 3.19 -1.88
C VAL A 110 -10.45 4.36 -1.74
N LYS A 111 -10.26 4.83 -0.53
CA LYS A 111 -9.25 5.84 -0.17
C LYS A 111 -8.21 5.22 0.73
N ILE A 112 -6.95 5.47 0.43
CA ILE A 112 -5.81 5.08 1.25
C ILE A 112 -4.98 6.33 1.50
N GLN A 113 -4.67 6.61 2.75
CA GLN A 113 -3.87 7.75 3.14
C GLN A 113 -2.98 7.44 4.32
N MET A 114 -1.85 8.12 4.40
CA MET A 114 -1.06 8.14 5.63
C MET A 114 -1.70 9.10 6.64
N THR A 115 -1.64 8.73 7.91
CA THR A 115 -2.19 9.53 9.02
C THR A 115 -1.12 9.75 10.08
N PRO A 116 -0.03 10.47 9.79
CA PRO A 116 1.09 10.62 10.71
C PRO A 116 0.65 11.36 11.99
N GLU A 117 1.02 10.81 13.14
CA GLU A 117 0.71 11.40 14.44
C GLU A 117 1.30 12.80 14.58
N SER A 118 2.55 12.99 14.17
CA SER A 118 3.26 14.27 14.23
C SER A 118 2.60 15.40 13.41
N LEU A 119 1.75 15.05 12.45
CA LEU A 119 1.00 15.99 11.62
C LEU A 119 -0.51 15.97 11.92
N GLU A 120 -0.91 15.43 13.07
CA GLU A 120 -2.33 15.32 13.48
C GLU A 120 -3.20 14.57 12.44
N GLY A 121 -2.62 13.57 11.78
CA GLY A 121 -3.29 12.79 10.74
C GLY A 121 -3.40 13.49 9.38
N LYS A 122 -2.82 14.67 9.22
CA LYS A 122 -2.84 15.44 7.96
C LYS A 122 -1.70 15.03 7.06
N ALA A 123 -1.95 14.11 6.16
CA ALA A 123 -0.96 13.71 5.17
C ALA A 123 -0.85 14.73 4.03
N PRO A 124 0.35 14.91 3.44
CA PRO A 124 0.48 15.60 2.17
C PRO A 124 -0.25 14.84 1.06
N ASP A 125 -0.66 15.54 0.01
CA ASP A 125 -1.43 14.94 -1.09
C ASP A 125 -0.70 13.78 -1.79
N ALA A 126 0.63 13.79 -1.78
CA ALA A 126 1.44 12.69 -2.30
C ALA A 126 1.20 11.34 -1.58
N HIS A 127 0.69 11.36 -0.35
CA HIS A 127 0.40 10.18 0.46
C HIS A 127 -1.10 9.84 0.51
N LYS A 128 -1.89 10.44 -0.36
CA LYS A 128 -3.33 10.17 -0.49
C LYS A 128 -3.61 9.54 -1.83
N PHE A 129 -4.26 8.39 -1.81
CA PHE A 129 -4.65 7.67 -3.02
C PHE A 129 -6.14 7.43 -3.02
N ARG A 130 -6.75 7.63 -4.16
CA ARG A 130 -8.17 7.31 -4.38
C ARG A 130 -8.27 6.33 -5.54
N LEU A 131 -8.86 5.19 -5.27
CA LEU A 131 -9.05 4.11 -6.22
C LEU A 131 -10.51 4.06 -6.63
N LEU A 132 -10.78 4.09 -7.92
CA LEU A 132 -12.12 4.14 -8.47
C LEU A 132 -12.48 2.83 -9.14
N HIS A 133 -13.79 2.54 -9.14
CA HIS A 133 -14.37 1.39 -9.81
C HIS A 133 -13.70 0.08 -9.36
N CYS A 134 -13.63 -0.12 -8.05
CA CYS A 134 -12.99 -1.25 -7.43
C CYS A 134 -13.94 -2.44 -7.32
N LYS A 135 -13.44 -3.63 -7.57
CA LYS A 135 -14.11 -4.89 -7.24
C LYS A 135 -13.36 -5.61 -6.14
N LEU A 136 -14.07 -6.42 -5.39
CA LEU A 136 -13.50 -7.24 -4.32
C LEU A 136 -13.53 -8.71 -4.67
N ARG A 137 -12.48 -9.40 -4.24
CA ARG A 137 -12.40 -10.86 -4.26
C ARG A 137 -11.95 -11.33 -2.89
N SER A 138 -12.80 -12.07 -2.21
CA SER A 138 -12.47 -12.64 -0.90
C SER A 138 -11.67 -13.92 -1.04
N ASP A 139 -10.66 -14.08 -0.18
CA ASP A 139 -9.96 -15.34 -0.01
C ASP A 139 -10.64 -16.20 1.05
N PRO A 140 -10.42 -17.54 1.04
CA PRO A 140 -10.86 -18.39 2.13
C PRO A 140 -10.33 -17.93 3.48
N VAL A 141 -11.15 -18.01 4.52
CA VAL A 141 -10.76 -17.66 5.89
C VAL A 141 -10.56 -18.94 6.67
N ASP A 142 -9.39 -19.07 7.29
CA ASP A 142 -9.04 -20.23 8.10
C ASP A 142 -9.76 -20.19 9.44
N LEU A 143 -10.36 -21.32 9.80
CA LEU A 143 -10.99 -21.55 11.10
C LEU A 143 -10.38 -22.81 11.73
N SER A 144 -10.04 -22.73 13.00
CA SER A 144 -9.45 -23.84 13.74
C SER A 144 -10.00 -23.91 15.16
N THR A 145 -10.36 -25.13 15.61
CA THR A 145 -10.75 -25.37 17.00
C THR A 145 -9.54 -25.55 17.93
N GLU A 146 -8.36 -25.77 17.37
CA GLU A 146 -7.13 -26.04 18.11
C GLU A 146 -6.35 -24.78 18.46
N ASP A 147 -6.52 -23.72 17.69
CA ASP A 147 -5.89 -22.43 17.95
C ASP A 147 -6.82 -21.53 18.77
N THR A 148 -6.62 -21.55 20.08
CA THR A 148 -7.47 -20.83 21.04
C THR A 148 -7.22 -19.33 21.10
N ALA A 149 -6.15 -18.83 20.45
CA ALA A 149 -5.76 -17.41 20.44
C ALA A 149 -5.98 -16.72 19.08
N ALA A 150 -6.40 -17.46 18.05
CA ALA A 150 -6.57 -16.91 16.71
C ALA A 150 -7.85 -16.07 16.58
N LEU A 151 -7.73 -14.93 15.93
CA LEU A 151 -8.84 -14.09 15.52
C LEU A 151 -9.25 -14.45 14.09
N VAL A 152 -10.51 -14.23 13.75
CA VAL A 152 -10.98 -14.32 12.37
C VAL A 152 -10.46 -13.12 11.59
N LYS A 153 -9.61 -13.38 10.60
CA LYS A 153 -8.94 -12.36 9.80
C LYS A 153 -9.29 -12.51 8.32
N PRO A 154 -10.41 -11.94 7.87
CA PRO A 154 -10.74 -11.95 6.46
C PRO A 154 -9.67 -11.23 5.64
N ALA A 155 -9.24 -11.86 4.56
CA ALA A 155 -8.34 -11.27 3.58
C ALA A 155 -9.06 -11.19 2.24
N PHE A 156 -8.87 -10.09 1.55
CA PHE A 156 -9.44 -9.90 0.23
C PHE A 156 -8.52 -9.06 -0.67
N THR A 157 -8.71 -9.22 -1.96
CA THR A 157 -7.99 -8.46 -2.98
C THR A 157 -8.93 -7.43 -3.59
N ILE A 158 -8.47 -6.20 -3.63
CA ILE A 158 -9.16 -5.10 -4.33
C ILE A 158 -8.51 -4.92 -5.68
N THR A 159 -9.29 -5.10 -6.74
CA THR A 159 -8.88 -4.77 -8.11
C THR A 159 -9.48 -3.42 -8.47
N TYR A 160 -8.63 -2.41 -8.66
CA TYR A 160 -9.06 -1.09 -9.08
C TYR A 160 -8.90 -0.91 -10.59
N ASN A 161 -9.80 -0.16 -11.20
CA ASN A 161 -9.75 0.17 -12.62
C ASN A 161 -9.17 1.55 -12.90
N TRP A 162 -9.08 2.39 -11.88
CA TRP A 162 -8.47 3.71 -11.98
C TRP A 162 -7.83 4.10 -10.66
N VAL A 163 -6.65 4.70 -10.72
CA VAL A 163 -5.97 5.33 -9.60
C VAL A 163 -5.84 6.83 -9.91
N GLU A 164 -6.30 7.67 -8.99
CA GLU A 164 -6.09 9.12 -9.09
C GLU A 164 -4.67 9.47 -8.64
N LEU A 165 -3.91 10.01 -9.56
CA LEU A 165 -2.51 10.42 -9.37
C LEU A 165 -2.39 11.93 -9.19
#